data_58936d8384062ea683b6ebdd28164399
#
_entry.id   58936d8384062ea683b6ebdd28164399
#
_cell.length_a   1.000
_cell.length_b   1.000
_cell.length_c   1.000
_cell.angle_alpha   90.00
_cell.angle_beta   90.00
_cell.angle_gamma   90.00
#
_symmetry.space_group_name_H-M   'P 1'
#
loop_
_entity.id
_entity.type
_entity.pdbx_description
1 polymer ?
#
loop_
_entity_poly.entity_id
_entity_poly.type
_entity_poly.pdbx_seq_one_letter_code
_entity_poly.pdbx_strand_id
1 'polypeptide(L)'
;KLENGLVTPAPGYPEVYKFLQANGWGSSSECLQTEGGMPLILYKMIHEMNTAACPAITSYIKLTSGAANLVILFGTEQDKAVFLPKMLNGDWQGTMCLSEPNAGSDIGDIITRAYPTDDPRIYRIQGTKIFITGGDPGTCENTIHMVLARPEGGAAGSPGLGLYIVPKMWVNKDGSLGRSNDVNTVSLEHKMVLNAQATALLNFGENDACYGIQMGLPPDEKGRSRGLAMMFHMMNESRIGTGHNANCQAAAAYYFASQYARERIQGRPFGLKDAARAPIIRHEDVRRMLLDMKSHTEGIRAMIFKGFYYLDMQANASDKVHARESGALAEIYTPLVKCYASEMSPHLIAEAIQVLGGVGYSREYPVEQYLRDSKVLTIWEGTSFIHGLDLVNRKMRMDDGVPFMNWMNVIGDFIEKNRNATSFEREMENLDKGFACLLTLKSLYDSWFDNFSE
;
A
#
# COMPACT_ATOMS: atom_id res chain seq x y z
N LYS A 1 -3.80 -12.49 -19.84
CA LYS A 1 -5.04 -12.65 -20.62
C LYS A 1 -5.95 -13.62 -19.90
N LEU A 2 -7.27 -13.46 -20.07
CA LEU A 2 -8.28 -14.40 -19.59
C LEU A 2 -8.89 -15.09 -20.82
N GLU A 3 -8.76 -16.41 -20.91
CA GLU A 3 -9.28 -17.23 -22.00
C GLU A 3 -9.85 -18.54 -21.41
N ASN A 4 -11.11 -18.83 -21.71
CA ASN A 4 -11.81 -20.02 -21.20
C ASN A 4 -11.77 -20.18 -19.66
N GLY A 5 -11.90 -19.07 -18.93
CA GLY A 5 -11.84 -19.06 -17.45
C GLY A 5 -10.44 -19.23 -16.85
N LEU A 6 -9.40 -19.26 -17.66
CA LEU A 6 -8.00 -19.38 -17.23
C LEU A 6 -7.23 -18.10 -17.51
N VAL A 7 -6.48 -17.65 -16.54
CA VAL A 7 -5.58 -16.50 -16.67
C VAL A 7 -4.21 -16.97 -17.12
N THR A 8 -3.77 -16.43 -18.26
CA THR A 8 -2.39 -16.57 -18.74
C THR A 8 -1.60 -15.32 -18.34
N PRO A 9 -0.53 -15.45 -17.55
CA PRO A 9 0.30 -14.32 -17.15
C PRO A 9 1.04 -13.69 -18.34
N ALA A 10 1.62 -12.51 -18.12
CA ALA A 10 2.47 -11.87 -19.13
C ALA A 10 3.74 -12.71 -19.39
N PRO A 11 4.25 -12.72 -20.63
CA PRO A 11 5.52 -13.41 -20.95
C PRO A 11 6.65 -12.92 -20.04
N GLY A 12 7.48 -13.84 -19.56
CA GLY A 12 8.59 -13.56 -18.64
C GLY A 12 8.19 -13.39 -17.18
N TYR A 13 6.90 -13.18 -16.89
CA TYR A 13 6.43 -12.97 -15.52
C TYR A 13 6.60 -14.22 -14.64
N PRO A 14 6.19 -15.43 -15.07
CA PRO A 14 6.38 -16.65 -14.27
C PRO A 14 7.86 -16.95 -13.95
N GLU A 15 8.74 -16.69 -14.91
CA GLU A 15 10.18 -16.91 -14.76
C GLU A 15 10.78 -15.98 -13.71
N VAL A 16 10.44 -14.69 -13.77
CA VAL A 16 10.93 -13.70 -12.79
C VAL A 16 10.33 -13.99 -11.40
N TYR A 17 9.05 -14.36 -11.31
CA TYR A 17 8.43 -14.72 -10.04
C TYR A 17 9.10 -15.93 -9.39
N LYS A 18 9.35 -17.00 -10.18
CA LYS A 18 10.08 -18.19 -9.73
C LYS A 18 11.52 -17.88 -9.30
N PHE A 19 12.19 -16.99 -10.04
CA PHE A 19 13.53 -16.54 -9.65
C PHE A 19 13.51 -15.81 -8.30
N LEU A 20 12.57 -14.90 -8.08
CA LEU A 20 12.41 -14.20 -6.81
C LEU A 20 12.09 -15.19 -5.68
N GLN A 21 11.17 -16.12 -5.91
CA GLN A 21 10.80 -17.18 -4.96
C GLN A 21 12.02 -18.04 -4.55
N ALA A 22 12.78 -18.54 -5.54
CA ALA A 22 13.95 -19.38 -5.31
C ALA A 22 15.08 -18.68 -4.54
N ASN A 23 15.10 -17.34 -4.55
CA ASN A 23 16.08 -16.51 -3.84
C ASN A 23 15.53 -15.89 -2.54
N GLY A 24 14.39 -16.38 -2.04
CA GLY A 24 13.80 -15.91 -0.78
C GLY A 24 13.01 -14.59 -0.87
N TRP A 25 12.70 -14.12 -2.08
CA TRP A 25 11.92 -12.90 -2.33
C TRP A 25 10.48 -13.16 -2.76
N GLY A 26 10.05 -14.41 -2.80
CA GLY A 26 8.71 -14.82 -3.24
C GLY A 26 7.61 -14.63 -2.20
N SER A 27 7.99 -14.60 -0.95
CA SER A 27 7.21 -14.06 0.16
C SER A 27 8.04 -12.95 0.80
N SER A 28 7.41 -12.01 1.43
CA SER A 28 8.19 -11.06 2.14
C SER A 28 8.55 -11.62 3.52
N SER A 29 9.75 -11.34 3.92
CA SER A 29 10.18 -11.26 5.29
C SER A 29 9.40 -10.21 6.11
N GLU A 30 8.35 -9.61 5.53
CA GLU A 30 7.38 -8.75 6.22
C GLU A 30 6.68 -9.48 7.37
N CYS A 31 6.64 -10.81 7.31
CA CYS A 31 6.28 -11.64 8.45
C CYS A 31 7.39 -11.65 9.50
N LEU A 32 7.73 -10.48 10.02
CA LEU A 32 8.74 -10.29 11.08
C LEU A 32 8.51 -11.12 12.33
N GLN A 33 7.33 -11.68 12.49
CA GLN A 33 6.93 -12.52 13.60
C GLN A 33 7.35 -14.00 13.40
N THR A 34 7.88 -14.35 12.23
CA THR A 34 8.44 -15.67 11.98
C THR A 34 9.93 -15.69 12.27
N GLU A 35 10.41 -16.79 12.82
CA GLU A 35 11.85 -17.02 13.11
C GLU A 35 12.66 -16.82 11.82
N GLY A 36 13.65 -15.92 11.87
CA GLY A 36 14.49 -15.58 10.71
C GLY A 36 13.98 -14.44 9.84
N GLY A 37 12.90 -13.74 10.21
CA GLY A 37 12.39 -12.55 9.49
C GLY A 37 13.41 -11.39 9.50
N MET A 38 13.41 -10.61 8.42
CA MET A 38 14.22 -9.39 8.27
C MET A 38 13.41 -8.17 8.80
N PRO A 39 14.03 -7.18 9.49
CA PRO A 39 13.35 -5.93 9.79
C PRO A 39 12.71 -5.28 8.56
N LEU A 40 11.47 -4.83 8.70
CA LEU A 40 10.67 -4.29 7.60
C LEU A 40 11.38 -3.13 6.90
N ILE A 41 12.04 -2.27 7.67
CA ILE A 41 12.80 -1.15 7.12
C ILE A 41 13.92 -1.63 6.17
N LEU A 42 14.68 -2.67 6.53
CA LEU A 42 15.75 -3.23 5.68
C LEU A 42 15.17 -3.89 4.43
N TYR A 43 14.11 -4.67 4.59
CA TYR A 43 13.40 -5.27 3.47
C TYR A 43 12.93 -4.19 2.47
N LYS A 44 12.29 -3.12 2.95
CA LYS A 44 11.79 -2.05 2.08
C LYS A 44 12.91 -1.25 1.41
N MET A 45 14.07 -1.08 2.05
CA MET A 45 15.24 -0.48 1.41
C MET A 45 15.73 -1.29 0.21
N ILE A 46 15.84 -2.61 0.33
CA ILE A 46 16.23 -3.49 -0.77
C ILE A 46 15.12 -3.54 -1.83
N HIS A 47 13.88 -3.63 -1.38
CA HIS A 47 12.70 -3.72 -2.25
C HIS A 47 12.43 -2.44 -3.06
N GLU A 48 13.02 -1.29 -2.69
CA GLU A 48 12.95 -0.05 -3.46
C GLU A 48 13.45 -0.26 -4.89
N MET A 49 14.58 -0.96 -5.06
CA MET A 49 15.14 -1.25 -6.38
C MET A 49 14.22 -2.16 -7.22
N ASN A 50 13.70 -3.22 -6.61
CA ASN A 50 12.79 -4.15 -7.28
C ASN A 50 11.49 -3.46 -7.71
N THR A 51 10.96 -2.59 -6.84
CA THR A 51 9.72 -1.85 -7.12
C THR A 51 9.93 -0.78 -8.19
N ALA A 52 11.08 -0.10 -8.20
CA ALA A 52 11.45 0.85 -9.25
C ALA A 52 11.57 0.15 -10.61
N ALA A 53 12.10 -1.07 -10.64
CA ALA A 53 12.26 -1.84 -11.87
C ALA A 53 10.93 -2.40 -12.40
N CYS A 54 10.06 -2.95 -11.51
CA CYS A 54 8.78 -3.54 -11.92
C CYS A 54 7.75 -3.57 -10.77
N PRO A 55 6.94 -2.52 -10.60
CA PRO A 55 5.94 -2.47 -9.54
C PRO A 55 4.84 -3.55 -9.69
N ALA A 56 4.60 -4.04 -10.91
CA ALA A 56 3.60 -5.06 -11.17
C ALA A 56 3.91 -6.38 -10.45
N ILE A 57 5.18 -6.82 -10.47
CA ILE A 57 5.58 -8.09 -9.85
C ILE A 57 5.65 -7.98 -8.33
N THR A 58 6.13 -6.86 -7.81
CA THR A 58 6.27 -6.64 -6.38
C THR A 58 4.92 -6.52 -5.66
N SER A 59 3.86 -6.15 -6.37
CA SER A 59 2.50 -6.07 -5.82
C SER A 59 1.96 -7.43 -5.37
N TYR A 60 2.22 -8.50 -6.11
CA TYR A 60 1.76 -9.85 -5.73
C TYR A 60 2.45 -10.35 -4.46
N ILE A 61 3.75 -10.12 -4.37
CA ILE A 61 4.54 -10.47 -3.19
C ILE A 61 4.00 -9.76 -1.95
N LYS A 62 3.75 -8.45 -2.05
CA LYS A 62 3.20 -7.63 -0.96
C LYS A 62 1.83 -8.10 -0.48
N LEU A 63 0.93 -8.37 -1.42
CA LEU A 63 -0.42 -8.83 -1.09
C LEU A 63 -0.40 -10.20 -0.43
N THR A 64 0.46 -11.10 -0.91
CA THR A 64 0.65 -12.42 -0.30
C THR A 64 1.15 -12.30 1.14
N SER A 65 2.12 -11.44 1.38
CA SER A 65 2.66 -11.17 2.72
C SER A 65 1.61 -10.58 3.65
N GLY A 66 0.86 -9.59 3.20
CA GLY A 66 -0.22 -8.99 3.98
C GLY A 66 -1.31 -10.00 4.33
N ALA A 67 -1.68 -10.87 3.39
CA ALA A 67 -2.63 -11.96 3.63
C ALA A 67 -2.09 -12.99 4.64
N ALA A 68 -0.80 -13.40 4.50
CA ALA A 68 -0.15 -14.28 5.46
C ALA A 68 -0.08 -13.65 6.86
N ASN A 69 0.19 -12.35 6.95
CA ASN A 69 0.20 -11.62 8.21
C ASN A 69 -1.17 -11.65 8.91
N LEU A 70 -2.26 -11.52 8.18
CA LEU A 70 -3.60 -11.69 8.77
C LEU A 70 -3.79 -13.10 9.37
N VAL A 71 -3.31 -14.14 8.69
CA VAL A 71 -3.36 -15.52 9.22
C VAL A 71 -2.48 -15.67 10.46
N ILE A 72 -1.30 -15.07 10.49
CA ILE A 72 -0.41 -15.08 11.67
C ILE A 72 -1.08 -14.42 12.88
N LEU A 73 -1.69 -13.26 12.68
CA LEU A 73 -2.27 -12.47 13.76
C LEU A 73 -3.61 -12.99 14.26
N PHE A 74 -4.46 -13.47 13.36
CA PHE A 74 -5.87 -13.74 13.67
C PHE A 74 -6.33 -15.15 13.32
N GLY A 75 -5.53 -15.94 12.61
CA GLY A 75 -5.80 -17.34 12.31
C GLY A 75 -5.65 -18.23 13.56
N THR A 76 -6.39 -19.33 13.60
CA THR A 76 -6.17 -20.39 14.59
C THR A 76 -4.86 -21.13 14.29
N GLU A 77 -4.37 -21.92 15.22
CA GLU A 77 -3.18 -22.75 14.99
C GLU A 77 -3.37 -23.73 13.81
N GLN A 78 -4.61 -24.22 13.60
CA GLN A 78 -4.96 -25.02 12.42
C GLN A 78 -4.83 -24.19 11.12
N ASP A 79 -5.35 -22.97 11.10
CA ASP A 79 -5.24 -22.09 9.92
C ASP A 79 -3.76 -21.78 9.60
N LYS A 80 -2.98 -21.48 10.63
CA LYS A 80 -1.53 -21.23 10.47
C LYS A 80 -0.82 -22.46 9.90
N ALA A 81 -1.07 -23.63 10.45
CA ALA A 81 -0.45 -24.88 10.00
C ALA A 81 -0.79 -25.22 8.54
N VAL A 82 -2.01 -24.90 8.11
CA VAL A 82 -2.52 -25.23 6.77
C VAL A 82 -2.06 -24.20 5.71
N PHE A 83 -2.17 -22.92 6.00
CA PHE A 83 -1.97 -21.87 4.98
C PHE A 83 -0.55 -21.30 4.94
N LEU A 84 0.08 -21.07 6.09
CA LEU A 84 1.35 -20.32 6.14
C LEU A 84 2.50 -21.01 5.40
N PRO A 85 2.73 -22.32 5.50
CA PRO A 85 3.88 -22.93 4.82
C PRO A 85 3.90 -22.66 3.31
N LYS A 86 2.75 -22.74 2.66
CA LYS A 86 2.62 -22.53 1.22
C LYS A 86 2.55 -21.04 0.83
N MET A 87 2.02 -20.19 1.69
CA MET A 87 2.00 -18.74 1.45
C MET A 87 3.38 -18.12 1.64
N LEU A 88 4.13 -18.53 2.67
CA LEU A 88 5.44 -17.98 2.97
C LEU A 88 6.53 -18.43 2.00
N ASN A 89 6.42 -19.62 1.41
CA ASN A 89 7.34 -20.03 0.36
C ASN A 89 6.94 -19.54 -1.04
N GLY A 90 5.76 -18.90 -1.19
CA GLY A 90 5.26 -18.34 -2.45
C GLY A 90 4.55 -19.32 -3.38
N ASP A 91 4.30 -20.58 -2.98
CA ASP A 91 3.52 -21.54 -3.76
C ASP A 91 2.05 -21.11 -3.88
N TRP A 92 1.52 -20.51 -2.83
CA TRP A 92 0.19 -19.91 -2.82
C TRP A 92 0.30 -18.39 -2.69
N GLN A 93 -0.49 -17.69 -3.48
CA GLN A 93 -0.54 -16.23 -3.42
C GLN A 93 -1.75 -15.76 -2.63
N GLY A 94 -1.65 -14.57 -2.03
CA GLY A 94 -2.69 -13.96 -1.24
C GLY A 94 -3.24 -12.68 -1.86
N THR A 95 -4.51 -12.38 -1.59
CA THR A 95 -5.16 -11.15 -2.07
C THR A 95 -5.99 -10.49 -0.99
N MET A 96 -6.30 -9.22 -1.21
CA MET A 96 -7.22 -8.43 -0.39
C MET A 96 -8.49 -8.14 -1.21
N CYS A 97 -9.66 -8.64 -0.75
CA CYS A 97 -10.93 -8.55 -1.47
C CYS A 97 -11.94 -7.68 -0.70
N LEU A 98 -11.92 -6.36 -0.95
CA LEU A 98 -12.80 -5.39 -0.32
C LEU A 98 -13.81 -4.82 -1.32
N SER A 99 -13.32 -4.14 -2.34
CA SER A 99 -14.13 -3.32 -3.26
C SER A 99 -15.13 -4.15 -4.04
N GLU A 100 -16.31 -3.57 -4.22
CA GLU A 100 -17.39 -4.09 -5.07
C GLU A 100 -17.75 -3.05 -6.13
N PRO A 101 -18.48 -3.40 -7.18
CA PRO A 101 -18.86 -2.45 -8.23
C PRO A 101 -19.54 -1.18 -7.69
N ASN A 102 -20.28 -1.28 -6.58
CA ASN A 102 -21.01 -0.18 -5.95
C ASN A 102 -20.36 0.34 -4.66
N ALA A 103 -19.28 -0.27 -4.18
CA ALA A 103 -18.67 0.06 -2.88
C ALA A 103 -17.15 0.02 -2.97
N GLY A 104 -16.53 1.19 -3.09
CA GLY A 104 -15.07 1.36 -3.14
C GLY A 104 -14.57 2.16 -1.96
N SER A 105 -14.73 3.49 -1.96
CA SER A 105 -14.34 4.36 -0.84
C SER A 105 -15.21 4.14 0.38
N ASP A 106 -16.52 3.91 0.20
CA ASP A 106 -17.42 3.48 1.27
C ASP A 106 -17.64 1.96 1.21
N ILE A 107 -16.82 1.25 1.96
CA ILE A 107 -16.92 -0.20 2.09
C ILE A 107 -18.05 -0.65 3.03
N GLY A 108 -18.69 0.28 3.74
CA GLY A 108 -19.86 -0.02 4.56
C GLY A 108 -21.05 -0.54 3.74
N ASP A 109 -21.10 -0.18 2.47
CA ASP A 109 -22.18 -0.55 1.54
C ASP A 109 -21.94 -1.84 0.75
N ILE A 110 -20.89 -2.62 1.07
CA ILE A 110 -20.68 -3.92 0.41
C ILE A 110 -21.87 -4.87 0.61
N ILE A 111 -22.21 -5.56 -0.46
CA ILE A 111 -23.34 -6.47 -0.52
C ILE A 111 -22.96 -7.95 -0.54
N THR A 112 -21.66 -8.30 -0.66
CA THR A 112 -21.20 -9.68 -0.51
C THR A 112 -21.64 -10.24 0.83
N ARG A 113 -22.24 -11.43 0.81
CA ARG A 113 -22.84 -12.11 1.97
C ARG A 113 -22.05 -13.33 2.39
N ALA A 114 -22.14 -13.62 3.68
CA ALA A 114 -21.60 -14.83 4.28
C ALA A 114 -22.75 -15.53 5.05
N TYR A 115 -23.13 -16.71 4.58
CA TYR A 115 -24.22 -17.50 5.15
C TYR A 115 -23.62 -18.60 6.03
N PRO A 116 -24.11 -18.80 7.27
CA PRO A 116 -23.62 -19.85 8.15
C PRO A 116 -23.87 -21.25 7.55
N THR A 117 -23.04 -22.19 7.95
CA THR A 117 -23.20 -23.63 7.63
C THR A 117 -23.28 -24.43 8.93
N ASP A 118 -23.32 -25.74 8.83
CA ASP A 118 -23.30 -26.61 10.02
C ASP A 118 -21.96 -26.52 10.81
N ASP A 119 -20.89 -26.16 10.16
CA ASP A 119 -19.62 -25.84 10.84
C ASP A 119 -19.60 -24.34 11.23
N PRO A 120 -19.47 -24.00 12.51
CA PRO A 120 -19.58 -22.62 13.00
C PRO A 120 -18.48 -21.68 12.47
N ARG A 121 -17.40 -22.21 11.88
CA ARG A 121 -16.32 -21.41 11.28
C ARG A 121 -16.39 -21.34 9.76
N ILE A 122 -17.21 -22.19 9.13
CA ILE A 122 -17.34 -22.25 7.68
C ILE A 122 -18.60 -21.50 7.26
N TYR A 123 -18.42 -20.56 6.34
CA TYR A 123 -19.50 -19.77 5.77
C TYR A 123 -19.56 -19.95 4.27
N ARG A 124 -20.75 -20.01 3.71
CA ARG A 124 -20.96 -19.93 2.28
C ARG A 124 -20.90 -18.46 1.87
N ILE A 125 -19.99 -18.13 0.94
CA ILE A 125 -19.73 -16.75 0.48
C ILE A 125 -20.42 -16.55 -0.86
N GLN A 126 -21.13 -15.43 -1.01
CA GLN A 126 -21.81 -15.07 -2.26
C GLN A 126 -21.67 -13.57 -2.54
N GLY A 127 -21.12 -13.21 -3.70
CA GLY A 127 -20.98 -11.82 -4.13
C GLY A 127 -19.89 -11.62 -5.17
N THR A 128 -19.66 -10.35 -5.50
CA THR A 128 -18.72 -9.95 -6.54
C THR A 128 -17.71 -8.94 -5.99
N LYS A 129 -16.44 -9.17 -6.25
CA LYS A 129 -15.35 -8.25 -5.89
C LYS A 129 -14.64 -7.74 -7.14
N ILE A 130 -14.33 -6.43 -7.18
CA ILE A 130 -13.72 -5.77 -8.32
C ILE A 130 -12.36 -5.16 -7.95
N PHE A 131 -11.51 -4.97 -8.94
CA PHE A 131 -10.15 -4.42 -8.79
C PHE A 131 -9.25 -5.28 -7.90
N ILE A 132 -9.43 -6.61 -7.93
CA ILE A 132 -8.65 -7.51 -7.10
C ILE A 132 -7.31 -7.79 -7.76
N THR A 133 -6.28 -7.11 -7.26
CA THR A 133 -4.89 -7.33 -7.68
C THR A 133 -4.44 -8.73 -7.32
N GLY A 134 -3.89 -9.46 -8.31
CA GLY A 134 -3.51 -10.86 -8.13
C GLY A 134 -4.69 -11.80 -7.87
N GLY A 135 -5.94 -11.40 -8.19
CA GLY A 135 -7.13 -12.19 -7.94
C GLY A 135 -7.09 -13.56 -8.59
N ASP A 136 -6.47 -13.64 -9.76
CA ASP A 136 -6.12 -14.90 -10.43
C ASP A 136 -4.82 -14.67 -11.21
N PRO A 137 -3.66 -14.89 -10.61
CA PRO A 137 -2.37 -14.53 -11.23
C PRO A 137 -1.91 -15.51 -12.31
N GLY A 138 -2.42 -16.73 -12.34
CA GLY A 138 -1.99 -17.79 -13.26
C GLY A 138 -0.55 -18.29 -13.01
N THR A 139 0.05 -17.98 -11.87
CA THR A 139 1.46 -18.28 -11.52
C THR A 139 1.63 -19.15 -10.29
N CYS A 140 0.55 -19.47 -9.59
CA CYS A 140 0.57 -20.23 -8.34
C CYS A 140 -0.45 -21.39 -8.35
N GLU A 141 -0.27 -22.33 -7.44
CA GLU A 141 -1.17 -23.50 -7.32
C GLU A 141 -2.53 -23.11 -6.75
N ASN A 142 -2.59 -22.09 -5.88
CA ASN A 142 -3.80 -21.60 -5.25
C ASN A 142 -3.70 -20.11 -4.95
N THR A 143 -4.84 -19.44 -4.88
CA THR A 143 -4.94 -18.06 -4.43
C THR A 143 -5.82 -18.00 -3.18
N ILE A 144 -5.31 -17.39 -2.12
CA ILE A 144 -5.96 -17.24 -0.83
C ILE A 144 -6.53 -15.83 -0.71
N HIS A 145 -7.82 -15.70 -0.83
CA HIS A 145 -8.52 -14.42 -0.80
C HIS A 145 -8.91 -14.06 0.64
N MET A 146 -8.48 -12.89 1.11
CA MET A 146 -8.95 -12.29 2.36
C MET A 146 -10.18 -11.44 2.04
N VAL A 147 -11.37 -12.00 2.27
CA VAL A 147 -12.65 -11.44 1.80
C VAL A 147 -13.39 -10.75 2.93
N LEU A 148 -13.74 -9.48 2.76
CA LEU A 148 -14.75 -8.82 3.59
C LEU A 148 -16.14 -9.18 3.05
N ALA A 149 -16.98 -9.72 3.91
CA ALA A 149 -18.37 -10.03 3.62
C ALA A 149 -19.25 -9.74 4.84
N ARG A 150 -20.54 -9.49 4.61
CA ARG A 150 -21.51 -9.29 5.68
C ARG A 150 -22.14 -10.64 6.05
N PRO A 151 -21.91 -11.16 7.26
CA PRO A 151 -22.59 -12.35 7.72
C PRO A 151 -24.11 -12.12 7.80
N GLU A 152 -24.88 -13.18 7.71
CA GLU A 152 -26.33 -13.13 7.91
C GLU A 152 -26.63 -12.59 9.31
N GLY A 153 -27.56 -11.64 9.41
CA GLY A 153 -27.83 -10.92 10.67
C GLY A 153 -26.77 -9.84 11.04
N GLY A 154 -25.75 -9.65 10.21
CA GLY A 154 -24.71 -8.62 10.43
C GLY A 154 -25.28 -7.20 10.40
N ALA A 155 -24.79 -6.35 11.31
CA ALA A 155 -25.18 -4.94 11.41
C ALA A 155 -24.96 -4.18 10.10
N ALA A 156 -25.71 -3.09 9.89
CA ALA A 156 -25.51 -2.19 8.76
C ALA A 156 -24.14 -1.46 8.85
N GLY A 157 -23.63 -1.04 7.71
CA GLY A 157 -22.36 -0.32 7.63
C GLY A 157 -21.15 -1.19 7.91
N SER A 158 -20.01 -0.56 8.10
CA SER A 158 -18.72 -1.22 8.32
C SER A 158 -18.62 -2.06 9.61
N PRO A 159 -19.31 -1.75 10.72
CA PRO A 159 -19.26 -2.59 11.91
C PRO A 159 -19.79 -4.02 11.72
N GLY A 160 -20.64 -4.26 10.72
CA GLY A 160 -21.21 -5.58 10.46
C GLY A 160 -20.37 -6.47 9.52
N LEU A 161 -19.15 -6.07 9.17
CA LEU A 161 -18.32 -6.79 8.20
C LEU A 161 -17.42 -7.83 8.89
N GLY A 162 -17.55 -9.10 8.49
CA GLY A 162 -16.65 -10.20 8.85
C GLY A 162 -15.50 -10.35 7.85
N LEU A 163 -14.43 -10.99 8.28
CA LEU A 163 -13.27 -11.33 7.46
C LEU A 163 -13.17 -12.83 7.29
N TYR A 164 -12.98 -13.28 6.05
CA TYR A 164 -12.99 -14.71 5.69
C TYR A 164 -11.76 -15.06 4.85
N ILE A 165 -11.14 -16.21 5.15
CA ILE A 165 -10.17 -16.87 4.29
C ILE A 165 -10.95 -17.66 3.25
N VAL A 166 -10.87 -17.27 1.99
CA VAL A 166 -11.57 -17.93 0.87
C VAL A 166 -10.53 -18.39 -0.16
N PRO A 167 -10.10 -19.65 -0.11
CA PRO A 167 -9.16 -20.17 -1.11
C PRO A 167 -9.88 -20.42 -2.44
N LYS A 168 -9.19 -20.18 -3.57
CA LYS A 168 -9.71 -20.49 -4.92
C LYS A 168 -9.94 -21.99 -5.12
N MET A 169 -8.98 -22.81 -4.68
CA MET A 169 -9.12 -24.25 -4.53
C MET A 169 -9.28 -24.55 -3.04
N TRP A 170 -10.32 -25.26 -2.65
CA TRP A 170 -10.52 -25.62 -1.25
C TRP A 170 -9.30 -26.32 -0.69
N VAL A 171 -8.97 -26.02 0.55
CA VAL A 171 -7.82 -26.61 1.24
C VAL A 171 -8.34 -27.53 2.35
N ASN A 172 -7.91 -28.79 2.31
CA ASN A 172 -8.25 -29.78 3.31
C ASN A 172 -7.46 -29.53 4.61
N LYS A 173 -7.89 -30.17 5.71
CA LYS A 173 -7.23 -30.04 7.03
C LYS A 173 -5.76 -30.48 7.05
N ASP A 174 -5.35 -31.31 6.11
CA ASP A 174 -3.96 -31.79 5.94
C ASP A 174 -3.11 -30.88 5.01
N GLY A 175 -3.69 -29.77 4.52
CA GLY A 175 -3.03 -28.85 3.59
C GLY A 175 -3.07 -29.26 2.12
N SER A 176 -3.70 -30.39 1.78
CA SER A 176 -3.86 -30.81 0.37
C SER A 176 -4.94 -29.99 -0.34
N LEU A 177 -4.79 -29.83 -1.65
CA LEU A 177 -5.81 -29.16 -2.48
C LEU A 177 -7.01 -30.08 -2.69
N GLY A 178 -8.19 -29.53 -2.43
CA GLY A 178 -9.47 -30.17 -2.67
C GLY A 178 -10.09 -29.74 -4.01
N ARG A 179 -11.43 -29.66 -4.04
CA ARG A 179 -12.19 -29.23 -5.21
C ARG A 179 -12.03 -27.73 -5.47
N SER A 180 -12.41 -27.30 -6.68
CA SER A 180 -12.64 -25.87 -6.95
C SER A 180 -13.67 -25.30 -5.97
N ASN A 181 -13.40 -24.10 -5.45
CA ASN A 181 -14.20 -23.46 -4.41
C ASN A 181 -15.19 -22.42 -4.97
N ASP A 182 -15.59 -22.57 -6.22
CA ASP A 182 -16.57 -21.67 -6.88
C ASP A 182 -16.18 -20.18 -6.77
N VAL A 183 -14.88 -19.93 -6.97
CA VAL A 183 -14.31 -18.58 -7.12
C VAL A 183 -13.94 -18.41 -8.59
N ASN A 184 -14.68 -17.56 -9.30
CA ASN A 184 -14.58 -17.43 -10.75
C ASN A 184 -14.03 -16.07 -11.15
N THR A 185 -13.01 -16.06 -12.04
CA THR A 185 -12.53 -14.85 -12.66
C THR A 185 -13.42 -14.50 -13.84
N VAL A 186 -14.20 -13.42 -13.69
CA VAL A 186 -15.16 -12.97 -14.71
C VAL A 186 -14.45 -12.17 -15.80
N SER A 187 -13.57 -11.26 -15.38
CA SER A 187 -12.79 -10.42 -16.28
C SER A 187 -11.49 -9.97 -15.65
N LEU A 188 -10.57 -9.51 -16.49
CA LEU A 188 -9.40 -8.74 -16.09
C LEU A 188 -9.59 -7.28 -16.50
N GLU A 189 -9.21 -6.37 -15.63
CA GLU A 189 -9.34 -4.93 -15.87
C GLU A 189 -8.42 -4.45 -17.01
N HIS A 190 -8.98 -3.68 -17.95
CA HIS A 190 -8.26 -3.01 -19.01
C HIS A 190 -7.70 -1.68 -18.51
N LYS A 191 -6.48 -1.71 -18.01
CA LYS A 191 -5.89 -0.60 -17.26
C LYS A 191 -5.06 0.32 -18.16
N MET A 192 -4.82 1.53 -17.67
CA MET A 192 -3.90 2.49 -18.27
C MET A 192 -2.48 1.91 -18.39
N VAL A 193 -2.06 1.07 -17.41
CA VAL A 193 -0.71 0.50 -17.29
C VAL A 193 -0.72 -0.67 -16.28
N LEU A 194 0.44 -1.15 -15.82
CA LEU A 194 0.58 -2.34 -14.96
C LEU A 194 -0.07 -3.59 -15.60
N ASN A 195 0.09 -3.73 -16.93
CA ASN A 195 -0.57 -4.77 -17.70
C ASN A 195 -0.08 -6.17 -17.39
N ALA A 196 1.15 -6.31 -16.83
CA ALA A 196 1.67 -7.59 -16.35
C ALA A 196 0.98 -8.08 -15.06
N GLN A 197 0.25 -7.18 -14.38
CA GLN A 197 -0.47 -7.48 -13.16
C GLN A 197 -1.93 -7.80 -13.47
N ALA A 198 -2.38 -9.03 -13.22
CA ALA A 198 -3.78 -9.41 -13.31
C ALA A 198 -4.57 -8.71 -12.19
N THR A 199 -5.46 -7.83 -12.59
CA THR A 199 -6.43 -7.17 -11.70
C THR A 199 -7.80 -7.69 -12.11
N ALA A 200 -8.42 -8.48 -11.24
CA ALA A 200 -9.58 -9.29 -11.58
C ALA A 200 -10.89 -8.71 -11.01
N LEU A 201 -11.97 -8.95 -11.74
CA LEU A 201 -13.33 -9.04 -11.22
C LEU A 201 -13.57 -10.50 -10.88
N LEU A 202 -13.88 -10.76 -9.61
CA LEU A 202 -14.12 -12.11 -9.08
C LEU A 202 -15.55 -12.27 -8.63
N ASN A 203 -16.18 -13.38 -9.05
CA ASN A 203 -17.43 -13.85 -8.49
C ASN A 203 -17.17 -14.99 -7.50
N PHE A 204 -17.84 -14.92 -6.38
CA PHE A 204 -17.83 -15.92 -5.31
C PHE A 204 -19.21 -16.54 -5.23
N GLY A 205 -19.32 -17.87 -5.37
CA GLY A 205 -20.53 -18.62 -5.14
C GLY A 205 -21.60 -18.48 -6.23
N GLU A 206 -21.24 -18.47 -7.49
CA GLU A 206 -22.20 -18.52 -8.61
C GLU A 206 -23.06 -19.79 -8.59
N ASN A 207 -22.49 -20.90 -8.10
CA ASN A 207 -23.16 -22.20 -7.98
C ASN A 207 -23.46 -22.55 -6.53
N ASP A 208 -23.53 -21.57 -5.63
CA ASP A 208 -23.73 -21.76 -4.19
C ASP A 208 -22.69 -22.68 -3.51
N ALA A 209 -21.51 -22.81 -4.07
CA ALA A 209 -20.48 -23.78 -3.67
C ALA A 209 -19.16 -23.13 -3.20
N CYS A 210 -19.15 -21.81 -2.96
CA CYS A 210 -18.01 -21.08 -2.43
C CYS A 210 -18.04 -21.07 -0.91
N TYR A 211 -16.95 -21.48 -0.28
CA TYR A 211 -16.83 -21.54 1.18
C TYR A 211 -15.64 -20.70 1.66
N GLY A 212 -15.84 -20.07 2.82
CA GLY A 212 -14.81 -19.28 3.49
C GLY A 212 -14.70 -19.64 4.96
N ILE A 213 -13.51 -19.57 5.51
CA ILE A 213 -13.21 -19.79 6.91
C ILE A 213 -13.24 -18.46 7.62
N GLN A 214 -14.09 -18.28 8.61
CA GLN A 214 -14.18 -17.05 9.40
C GLN A 214 -12.91 -16.84 10.21
N MET A 215 -12.38 -15.63 10.15
CA MET A 215 -11.29 -15.17 11.00
C MET A 215 -11.82 -14.43 12.22
N GLY A 216 -11.15 -14.62 13.35
CA GLY A 216 -11.55 -14.01 14.62
C GLY A 216 -12.87 -14.58 15.19
N LEU A 217 -13.54 -13.78 16.01
CA LEU A 217 -14.78 -14.17 16.67
C LEU A 217 -16.00 -13.96 15.75
N PRO A 218 -17.07 -14.75 15.95
CA PRO A 218 -18.35 -14.54 15.27
C PRO A 218 -18.95 -13.17 15.63
N PRO A 219 -19.96 -12.69 14.88
CA PRO A 219 -20.69 -11.46 15.23
C PRO A 219 -21.23 -11.48 16.64
N ASP A 220 -21.21 -10.32 17.32
CA ASP A 220 -21.86 -10.17 18.63
C ASP A 220 -23.40 -10.20 18.51
N GLU A 221 -24.09 -10.13 19.66
CA GLU A 221 -25.56 -10.13 19.70
C GLU A 221 -26.21 -8.95 18.93
N LYS A 222 -25.45 -7.89 18.64
CA LYS A 222 -25.86 -6.74 17.82
C LYS A 222 -25.46 -6.87 16.36
N GLY A 223 -24.97 -8.03 15.95
CA GLY A 223 -24.48 -8.30 14.59
C GLY A 223 -23.18 -7.59 14.24
N ARG A 224 -22.40 -7.12 15.21
CA ARG A 224 -21.13 -6.43 14.96
C ARG A 224 -20.00 -7.43 14.89
N SER A 225 -19.13 -7.26 13.91
CA SER A 225 -17.92 -8.05 13.64
C SER A 225 -16.67 -7.18 13.67
N ARG A 226 -15.53 -7.80 13.88
CA ARG A 226 -14.22 -7.10 13.86
C ARG A 226 -13.47 -7.28 12.54
N GLY A 227 -14.12 -7.76 11.48
CA GLY A 227 -13.46 -8.09 10.22
C GLY A 227 -12.73 -6.92 9.59
N LEU A 228 -13.35 -5.75 9.56
CA LEU A 228 -12.70 -4.54 9.04
C LEU A 228 -11.51 -4.11 9.93
N ALA A 229 -11.63 -4.18 11.24
CA ALA A 229 -10.53 -3.84 12.14
C ALA A 229 -9.32 -4.79 11.96
N MET A 230 -9.57 -6.08 11.74
CA MET A 230 -8.51 -7.03 11.39
C MET A 230 -7.90 -6.70 10.02
N MET A 231 -8.70 -6.39 9.02
CA MET A 231 -8.22 -6.02 7.69
C MET A 231 -7.36 -4.75 7.69
N PHE A 232 -7.58 -3.83 8.63
CA PHE A 232 -6.74 -2.63 8.76
C PHE A 232 -5.27 -2.94 9.06
N HIS A 233 -4.94 -4.08 9.67
CA HIS A 233 -3.54 -4.47 9.85
C HIS A 233 -2.83 -4.69 8.51
N MET A 234 -3.49 -5.33 7.53
CA MET A 234 -2.98 -5.44 6.17
C MET A 234 -3.01 -4.08 5.44
N MET A 235 -4.09 -3.32 5.60
CA MET A 235 -4.28 -2.06 4.88
C MET A 235 -3.29 -0.97 5.30
N ASN A 236 -2.96 -0.83 6.57
CA ASN A 236 -2.05 0.22 7.05
C ASN A 236 -0.64 0.02 6.50
N GLU A 237 -0.14 -1.20 6.51
CA GLU A 237 1.14 -1.52 5.88
C GLU A 237 1.08 -1.30 4.36
N SER A 238 0.00 -1.75 3.71
CA SER A 238 -0.22 -1.55 2.27
C SER A 238 -0.27 -0.06 1.89
N ARG A 239 -0.84 0.79 2.75
CA ARG A 239 -0.92 2.25 2.55
C ARG A 239 0.45 2.92 2.62
N ILE A 240 1.27 2.62 3.64
CA ILE A 240 2.67 3.09 3.69
C ILE A 240 3.44 2.52 2.51
N GLY A 241 3.23 1.24 2.18
CA GLY A 241 3.81 0.57 1.01
C GLY A 241 3.40 1.21 -0.33
N THR A 242 2.20 1.79 -0.43
CA THR A 242 1.77 2.54 -1.61
C THR A 242 2.55 3.85 -1.75
N GLY A 243 2.75 4.59 -0.65
CA GLY A 243 3.63 5.75 -0.63
C GLY A 243 5.07 5.40 -1.00
N HIS A 244 5.58 4.25 -0.53
CA HIS A 244 6.89 3.73 -0.91
C HIS A 244 6.96 3.44 -2.42
N ASN A 245 5.95 2.75 -3.00
CA ASN A 245 5.89 2.52 -4.46
C ASN A 245 5.92 3.83 -5.25
N ALA A 246 5.19 4.85 -4.79
CA ALA A 246 5.15 6.15 -5.42
C ALA A 246 6.55 6.79 -5.45
N ASN A 247 7.24 6.78 -4.32
CA ASN A 247 8.60 7.32 -4.23
C ASN A 247 9.61 6.51 -5.03
N CYS A 248 9.48 5.17 -5.12
CA CYS A 248 10.35 4.34 -5.94
C CYS A 248 10.31 4.76 -7.41
N GLN A 249 9.10 5.03 -7.95
CA GLN A 249 8.92 5.50 -9.33
C GLN A 249 9.50 6.91 -9.53
N ALA A 250 9.23 7.83 -8.60
CA ALA A 250 9.75 9.20 -8.67
C ALA A 250 11.28 9.25 -8.55
N ALA A 251 11.86 8.45 -7.65
CA ALA A 251 13.31 8.34 -7.49
C ALA A 251 13.99 7.73 -8.73
N ALA A 252 13.39 6.70 -9.35
CA ALA A 252 13.87 6.14 -10.61
C ALA A 252 13.84 7.16 -11.74
N ALA A 253 12.75 7.94 -11.85
CA ALA A 253 12.62 9.00 -12.83
C ALA A 253 13.65 10.12 -12.61
N TYR A 254 13.87 10.55 -11.36
CA TYR A 254 14.90 11.50 -10.99
C TYR A 254 16.30 11.00 -11.38
N TYR A 255 16.63 9.77 -11.03
CA TYR A 255 17.93 9.17 -11.35
C TYR A 255 18.16 9.16 -12.85
N PHE A 256 17.18 8.70 -13.63
CA PHE A 256 17.24 8.65 -15.08
C PHE A 256 17.40 10.05 -15.70
N ALA A 257 16.57 11.01 -15.27
CA ALA A 257 16.64 12.40 -15.76
C ALA A 257 17.97 13.09 -15.40
N SER A 258 18.51 12.80 -14.20
CA SER A 258 19.80 13.33 -13.75
C SER A 258 20.96 12.80 -14.60
N GLN A 259 20.94 11.50 -14.94
CA GLN A 259 21.95 10.93 -15.85
C GLN A 259 21.84 11.52 -17.26
N TYR A 260 20.63 11.52 -17.83
CA TYR A 260 20.38 12.11 -19.14
C TYR A 260 20.86 13.56 -19.20
N ALA A 261 20.59 14.36 -18.17
CA ALA A 261 20.98 15.78 -18.13
C ALA A 261 22.49 16.00 -18.08
N ARG A 262 23.27 15.03 -17.58
CA ARG A 262 24.75 15.07 -17.58
C ARG A 262 25.35 14.70 -18.93
N GLU A 263 24.67 13.88 -19.71
CA GLU A 263 25.17 13.34 -20.98
C GLU A 263 24.67 14.16 -22.19
N ARG A 264 23.43 14.64 -22.13
CA ARG A 264 22.80 15.40 -23.23
C ARG A 264 23.43 16.79 -23.37
N ILE A 265 24.16 16.98 -24.47
CA ILE A 265 24.76 18.30 -24.82
C ILE A 265 23.78 19.05 -25.69
N GLN A 266 23.34 20.25 -25.22
CA GLN A 266 22.49 21.15 -25.98
C GLN A 266 22.56 22.58 -25.46
N GLY A 267 22.62 23.55 -26.38
CA GLY A 267 22.68 24.97 -26.03
C GLY A 267 24.04 25.39 -25.39
N ARG A 268 24.10 26.63 -25.00
CA ARG A 268 25.22 27.23 -24.24
C ARG A 268 24.70 27.74 -22.91
N PRO A 269 25.52 27.78 -21.86
CA PRO A 269 25.12 28.38 -20.58
C PRO A 269 24.63 29.82 -20.79
N PHE A 270 23.63 30.22 -20.07
CA PHE A 270 22.99 31.53 -20.18
C PHE A 270 24.04 32.65 -19.93
N GLY A 271 24.00 33.70 -20.73
CA GLY A 271 24.92 34.84 -20.63
C GLY A 271 26.33 34.63 -21.23
N LEU A 272 26.71 33.42 -21.63
CA LEU A 272 28.03 33.07 -22.17
C LEU A 272 27.96 32.81 -23.67
N LYS A 273 27.91 33.86 -24.49
CA LYS A 273 27.71 33.78 -25.95
C LYS A 273 28.80 32.97 -26.68
N ASP A 274 30.03 33.04 -26.23
CA ASP A 274 31.19 32.39 -26.84
C ASP A 274 31.53 31.04 -26.21
N ALA A 275 30.78 30.60 -25.20
CA ALA A 275 31.02 29.32 -24.57
C ALA A 275 30.70 28.15 -25.52
N ALA A 276 31.35 27.00 -25.33
CA ALA A 276 31.00 25.76 -26.01
C ALA A 276 29.62 25.28 -25.59
N ARG A 277 29.00 24.45 -26.44
CA ARG A 277 27.76 23.70 -26.06
C ARG A 277 28.03 22.84 -24.82
N ALA A 278 27.08 22.79 -23.92
CA ALA A 278 27.25 22.13 -22.62
C ALA A 278 26.18 21.06 -22.37
N PRO A 279 26.46 20.10 -21.45
CA PRO A 279 25.41 19.22 -20.91
C PRO A 279 24.28 20.07 -20.34
N ILE A 280 23.02 19.59 -20.54
CA ILE A 280 21.84 20.38 -20.16
C ILE A 280 21.72 20.62 -18.66
N ILE A 281 22.36 19.81 -17.82
CA ILE A 281 22.47 20.05 -16.37
C ILE A 281 23.12 21.41 -16.03
N ARG A 282 23.81 22.05 -16.99
CA ARG A 282 24.40 23.38 -16.79
C ARG A 282 23.38 24.51 -16.95
N HIS A 283 22.19 24.25 -17.46
CA HIS A 283 21.12 25.22 -17.57
C HIS A 283 20.35 25.34 -16.25
N GLU A 284 20.01 26.57 -15.88
CA GLU A 284 19.45 26.93 -14.57
C GLU A 284 18.12 26.23 -14.33
N ASP A 285 17.22 26.21 -15.32
CA ASP A 285 15.89 25.59 -15.17
C ASP A 285 15.96 24.07 -15.06
N VAL A 286 16.87 23.42 -15.80
CA VAL A 286 17.13 21.98 -15.64
C VAL A 286 17.64 21.67 -14.23
N ARG A 287 18.53 22.51 -13.70
CA ARG A 287 19.02 22.36 -12.32
C ARG A 287 17.93 22.56 -11.30
N ARG A 288 17.05 23.54 -11.49
CA ARG A 288 15.88 23.77 -10.64
C ARG A 288 15.00 22.52 -10.57
N MET A 289 14.60 21.97 -11.74
CA MET A 289 13.79 20.74 -11.82
C MET A 289 14.47 19.56 -11.12
N LEU A 290 15.77 19.34 -11.37
CA LEU A 290 16.51 18.25 -10.73
C LEU A 290 16.64 18.42 -9.21
N LEU A 291 16.82 19.65 -8.71
CA LEU A 291 16.87 19.94 -7.28
C LEU A 291 15.51 19.73 -6.61
N ASP A 292 14.43 20.13 -7.28
CA ASP A 292 13.07 19.93 -6.82
C ASP A 292 12.77 18.42 -6.69
N MET A 293 13.02 17.65 -7.74
CA MET A 293 12.87 16.20 -7.71
C MET A 293 13.71 15.55 -6.61
N LYS A 294 14.97 15.96 -6.45
CA LYS A 294 15.88 15.41 -5.44
C LYS A 294 15.37 15.67 -4.02
N SER A 295 15.04 16.93 -3.72
CA SER A 295 14.61 17.30 -2.37
C SER A 295 13.34 16.59 -1.95
N HIS A 296 12.36 16.47 -2.86
CA HIS A 296 11.11 15.76 -2.59
C HIS A 296 11.32 14.26 -2.47
N THR A 297 12.04 13.61 -3.38
CA THR A 297 12.25 12.16 -3.31
C THR A 297 13.02 11.75 -2.05
N GLU A 298 14.02 12.52 -1.62
CA GLU A 298 14.78 12.24 -0.39
C GLU A 298 13.95 12.53 0.87
N GLY A 299 13.18 13.62 0.91
CA GLY A 299 12.30 13.94 2.03
C GLY A 299 11.16 12.93 2.19
N ILE A 300 10.52 12.54 1.08
CA ILE A 300 9.49 11.50 1.07
C ILE A 300 10.07 10.16 1.53
N ARG A 301 11.26 9.78 1.06
CA ARG A 301 11.95 8.56 1.48
C ARG A 301 12.18 8.55 3.00
N ALA A 302 12.66 9.65 3.57
CA ALA A 302 12.86 9.78 5.01
C ALA A 302 11.55 9.59 5.79
N MET A 303 10.47 10.20 5.32
CA MET A 303 9.13 10.06 5.93
C MET A 303 8.62 8.61 5.85
N ILE A 304 8.78 7.93 4.72
CA ILE A 304 8.39 6.53 4.50
C ILE A 304 9.15 5.61 5.45
N PHE A 305 10.48 5.72 5.50
CA PHE A 305 11.30 4.88 6.35
C PHE A 305 11.08 5.15 7.84
N LYS A 306 10.69 6.37 8.20
CA LYS A 306 10.24 6.64 9.57
C LYS A 306 8.95 5.91 9.89
N GLY A 307 8.00 5.85 8.96
CA GLY A 307 6.78 5.05 9.09
C GLY A 307 7.07 3.55 9.26
N PHE A 308 7.95 2.98 8.44
CA PHE A 308 8.36 1.57 8.57
C PHE A 308 9.13 1.30 9.85
N TYR A 309 9.98 2.22 10.30
CA TYR A 309 10.64 2.11 11.59
C TYR A 309 9.64 1.99 12.73
N TYR A 310 8.58 2.78 12.73
CA TYR A 310 7.56 2.70 13.77
C TYR A 310 6.77 1.39 13.73
N LEU A 311 6.52 0.82 12.54
CA LEU A 311 5.93 -0.51 12.42
C LEU A 311 6.86 -1.61 12.96
N ASP A 312 8.15 -1.53 12.67
CA ASP A 312 9.16 -2.44 13.23
C ASP A 312 9.21 -2.36 14.75
N MET A 313 9.21 -1.15 15.32
CA MET A 313 9.23 -0.95 16.76
C MET A 313 7.94 -1.41 17.42
N GLN A 314 6.80 -1.20 16.80
CA GLN A 314 5.51 -1.74 17.27
C GLN A 314 5.56 -3.27 17.42
N ALA A 315 6.13 -3.94 16.42
CA ALA A 315 6.19 -5.41 16.39
C ALA A 315 7.26 -6.00 17.32
N ASN A 316 8.43 -5.34 17.45
CA ASN A 316 9.64 -5.97 17.97
C ASN A 316 10.22 -5.30 19.23
N ALA A 317 9.72 -4.14 19.67
CA ALA A 317 10.25 -3.52 20.88
C ALA A 317 9.95 -4.38 22.12
N SER A 318 10.98 -4.62 22.93
CA SER A 318 10.86 -5.35 24.19
C SER A 318 10.04 -4.57 25.22
N ASP A 319 10.15 -3.25 25.23
CA ASP A 319 9.33 -2.37 26.05
C ASP A 319 7.93 -2.20 25.41
N LYS A 320 6.91 -2.66 26.11
CA LYS A 320 5.51 -2.61 25.66
C LYS A 320 4.94 -1.19 25.55
N VAL A 321 5.43 -0.25 26.36
CA VAL A 321 5.03 1.17 26.27
C VAL A 321 5.58 1.73 24.97
N HIS A 322 6.87 1.55 24.72
CA HIS A 322 7.49 2.00 23.48
C HIS A 322 6.89 1.35 22.22
N ALA A 323 6.54 0.06 22.28
CA ALA A 323 5.84 -0.63 21.19
C ALA A 323 4.48 0.02 20.89
N ARG A 324 3.69 0.32 21.94
CA ARG A 324 2.37 0.97 21.78
C ARG A 324 2.50 2.39 21.22
N GLU A 325 3.40 3.19 21.74
CA GLU A 325 3.66 4.55 21.25
C GLU A 325 4.11 4.56 19.79
N SER A 326 5.00 3.64 19.42
CA SER A 326 5.44 3.46 18.04
C SER A 326 4.28 3.08 17.11
N GLY A 327 3.40 2.17 17.55
CA GLY A 327 2.19 1.82 16.81
C GLY A 327 1.28 3.02 16.58
N ALA A 328 1.07 3.84 17.59
CA ALA A 328 0.27 5.07 17.48
C ALA A 328 0.89 6.08 16.50
N LEU A 329 2.22 6.21 16.48
CA LEU A 329 2.92 7.05 15.51
C LEU A 329 2.84 6.47 14.09
N ALA A 330 2.97 5.16 13.90
CA ALA A 330 2.76 4.51 12.61
C ALA A 330 1.37 4.81 12.03
N GLU A 331 0.35 4.80 12.89
CA GLU A 331 -1.03 5.17 12.52
C GLU A 331 -1.13 6.60 11.98
N ILE A 332 -0.42 7.58 12.57
CA ILE A 332 -0.38 8.97 12.09
C ILE A 332 0.38 9.08 10.77
N TYR A 333 1.52 8.39 10.64
CA TYR A 333 2.32 8.41 9.42
C TYR A 333 1.60 7.78 8.23
N THR A 334 0.72 6.81 8.44
CA THR A 334 0.03 6.07 7.37
C THR A 334 -0.69 6.99 6.38
N PRO A 335 -1.65 7.86 6.76
CA PRO A 335 -2.32 8.75 5.82
C PRO A 335 -1.38 9.82 5.24
N LEU A 336 -0.43 10.33 6.03
CA LEU A 336 0.53 11.36 5.59
C LEU A 336 1.44 10.81 4.48
N VAL A 337 2.05 9.66 4.71
CA VAL A 337 2.95 9.00 3.74
C VAL A 337 2.18 8.67 2.47
N LYS A 338 1.04 7.98 2.60
CA LYS A 338 0.27 7.56 1.42
C LYS A 338 -0.18 8.75 0.58
N CYS A 339 -0.78 9.75 1.20
CA CYS A 339 -1.32 10.90 0.47
C CYS A 339 -0.19 11.71 -0.19
N TYR A 340 0.78 12.17 0.59
CA TYR A 340 1.82 13.06 0.10
C TYR A 340 2.70 12.42 -0.97
N ALA A 341 3.19 11.20 -0.71
CA ALA A 341 4.05 10.51 -1.67
C ALA A 341 3.33 10.21 -2.99
N SER A 342 2.07 9.75 -2.93
CA SER A 342 1.33 9.40 -4.15
C SER A 342 0.90 10.62 -4.96
N GLU A 343 0.60 11.76 -4.34
CA GLU A 343 0.26 13.00 -5.06
C GLU A 343 1.52 13.66 -5.66
N MET A 344 2.64 13.66 -4.94
CA MET A 344 3.87 14.26 -5.45
C MET A 344 4.53 13.43 -6.56
N SER A 345 4.43 12.11 -6.51
CA SER A 345 5.13 11.23 -7.46
C SER A 345 4.80 11.53 -8.94
N PRO A 346 3.54 11.60 -9.39
CA PRO A 346 3.23 11.96 -10.78
C PRO A 346 3.78 13.34 -11.17
N HIS A 347 3.78 14.29 -10.24
CA HIS A 347 4.31 15.63 -10.47
C HIS A 347 5.82 15.60 -10.73
N LEU A 348 6.57 14.93 -9.86
CA LEU A 348 8.03 14.80 -9.99
C LEU A 348 8.41 14.02 -11.25
N ILE A 349 7.64 12.99 -11.63
CA ILE A 349 7.91 12.23 -12.86
C ILE A 349 7.59 13.08 -14.10
N ALA A 350 6.58 13.93 -14.06
CA ALA A 350 6.32 14.89 -15.14
C ALA A 350 7.47 15.89 -15.32
N GLU A 351 8.11 16.33 -14.23
CA GLU A 351 9.34 17.13 -14.30
C GLU A 351 10.49 16.33 -14.96
N ALA A 352 10.64 15.04 -14.67
CA ALA A 352 11.62 14.18 -15.32
C ALA A 352 11.39 14.11 -16.85
N ILE A 353 10.13 13.97 -17.29
CA ILE A 353 9.78 14.03 -18.72
C ILE A 353 10.18 15.38 -19.30
N GLN A 354 9.93 16.47 -18.59
CA GLN A 354 10.30 17.83 -19.02
C GLN A 354 11.80 17.99 -19.19
N VAL A 355 12.62 17.43 -18.29
CA VAL A 355 14.09 17.42 -18.39
C VAL A 355 14.55 16.71 -19.67
N LEU A 356 13.93 15.60 -20.03
CA LEU A 356 14.25 14.86 -21.24
C LEU A 356 13.77 15.57 -22.53
N GLY A 357 12.76 16.44 -22.42
CA GLY A 357 12.13 17.08 -23.55
C GLY A 357 11.34 16.09 -24.43
N GLY A 358 11.33 16.28 -25.75
CA GLY A 358 10.53 15.44 -26.65
C GLY A 358 10.76 13.94 -26.55
N VAL A 359 11.99 13.49 -26.27
CA VAL A 359 12.27 12.06 -26.10
C VAL A 359 11.65 11.47 -24.83
N GLY A 360 11.46 12.28 -23.79
CA GLY A 360 10.78 11.85 -22.56
C GLY A 360 9.30 11.50 -22.77
N TYR A 361 8.69 11.93 -23.87
CA TYR A 361 7.32 11.62 -24.25
C TYR A 361 7.20 10.34 -25.08
N SER A 362 8.34 9.76 -25.48
CA SER A 362 8.35 8.55 -26.32
C SER A 362 8.56 7.29 -25.47
N ARG A 363 8.04 6.15 -25.95
CA ARG A 363 8.11 4.87 -25.25
C ARG A 363 9.50 4.20 -25.26
N GLU A 364 10.44 4.76 -25.96
CA GLU A 364 11.84 4.34 -25.94
C GLU A 364 12.55 4.70 -24.63
N TYR A 365 11.93 5.61 -23.83
CA TYR A 365 12.44 6.05 -22.54
C TYR A 365 11.45 5.67 -21.42
N PRO A 366 11.92 5.21 -20.25
CA PRO A 366 11.06 4.63 -19.23
C PRO A 366 10.19 5.65 -18.46
N VAL A 367 10.53 6.94 -18.53
CA VAL A 367 9.89 7.98 -17.69
C VAL A 367 8.40 8.15 -18.00
N GLU A 368 7.97 7.94 -19.24
CA GLU A 368 6.55 8.00 -19.61
C GLU A 368 5.74 6.88 -18.93
N GLN A 369 6.34 5.67 -18.82
CA GLN A 369 5.72 4.56 -18.13
C GLN A 369 5.65 4.80 -16.62
N TYR A 370 6.70 5.35 -16.00
CA TYR A 370 6.69 5.70 -14.59
C TYR A 370 5.55 6.67 -14.25
N LEU A 371 5.28 7.63 -15.14
CA LEU A 371 4.16 8.55 -14.95
C LEU A 371 2.81 7.83 -14.95
N ARG A 372 2.60 6.92 -15.89
CA ARG A 372 1.37 6.12 -15.95
C ARG A 372 1.23 5.19 -14.75
N ASP A 373 2.32 4.50 -14.37
CA ASP A 373 2.37 3.58 -13.20
C ASP A 373 2.07 4.30 -11.90
N SER A 374 2.55 5.54 -11.75
CA SER A 374 2.37 6.32 -10.52
C SER A 374 0.92 6.80 -10.32
N LYS A 375 0.13 6.98 -11.39
CA LYS A 375 -1.19 7.61 -11.26
C LYS A 375 -2.18 6.79 -10.41
N VAL A 376 -2.18 5.48 -10.53
CA VAL A 376 -3.09 4.63 -9.75
C VAL A 376 -2.83 4.70 -8.24
N LEU A 377 -1.61 5.09 -7.84
CA LEU A 377 -1.20 5.20 -6.45
C LEU A 377 -1.94 6.32 -5.69
N THR A 378 -2.52 7.30 -6.38
CA THR A 378 -3.41 8.31 -5.77
C THR A 378 -4.82 7.78 -5.52
N ILE A 379 -5.21 6.66 -6.12
CA ILE A 379 -6.59 6.15 -6.19
C ILE A 379 -6.77 4.95 -5.26
N TRP A 380 -5.96 3.89 -5.44
CA TRP A 380 -6.09 2.67 -4.67
C TRP A 380 -5.62 2.81 -3.23
N GLU A 381 -5.96 1.84 -2.36
CA GLU A 381 -5.66 1.89 -0.91
C GLU A 381 -6.24 3.14 -0.22
N GLY A 382 -7.33 3.67 -0.76
CA GLY A 382 -7.96 4.91 -0.37
C GLY A 382 -7.46 6.10 -1.18
N THR A 383 -8.41 6.91 -1.67
CA THR A 383 -8.09 8.17 -2.36
C THR A 383 -7.47 9.19 -1.39
N SER A 384 -6.85 10.24 -1.92
CA SER A 384 -6.26 11.31 -1.11
C SER A 384 -7.26 11.94 -0.14
N PHE A 385 -8.53 12.08 -0.56
CA PHE A 385 -9.60 12.56 0.32
C PHE A 385 -9.88 11.60 1.49
N ILE A 386 -9.91 10.30 1.26
CA ILE A 386 -10.09 9.29 2.33
C ILE A 386 -8.94 9.36 3.35
N HIS A 387 -7.70 9.61 2.90
CA HIS A 387 -6.57 9.81 3.81
C HIS A 387 -6.67 11.11 4.59
N GLY A 388 -7.17 12.19 3.97
CA GLY A 388 -7.49 13.43 4.67
C GLY A 388 -8.54 13.20 5.78
N LEU A 389 -9.63 12.50 5.46
CA LEU A 389 -10.66 12.14 6.45
C LEU A 389 -10.10 11.21 7.55
N ASP A 390 -9.26 10.23 7.20
CA ASP A 390 -8.64 9.33 8.17
C ASP A 390 -7.74 10.09 9.15
N LEU A 391 -6.93 11.03 8.65
CA LEU A 391 -6.10 11.89 9.49
C LEU A 391 -6.95 12.72 10.45
N VAL A 392 -7.90 13.47 9.91
CA VAL A 392 -8.66 14.47 10.68
C VAL A 392 -9.67 13.81 11.63
N ASN A 393 -10.49 12.85 11.13
CA ASN A 393 -11.56 12.26 11.92
C ASN A 393 -11.09 11.17 12.89
N ARG A 394 -9.98 10.51 12.61
CA ARG A 394 -9.53 9.36 13.39
C ARG A 394 -8.17 9.58 14.06
N LYS A 395 -7.11 9.92 13.30
CA LYS A 395 -5.74 9.94 13.83
C LYS A 395 -5.49 11.13 14.77
N MET A 396 -6.03 12.29 14.45
CA MET A 396 -5.93 13.48 15.31
C MET A 396 -6.72 13.36 16.62
N ARG A 397 -7.64 12.40 16.71
CA ARG A 397 -8.52 12.18 17.88
C ARG A 397 -8.26 10.84 18.58
N MET A 398 -7.44 9.98 18.03
CA MET A 398 -7.11 8.69 18.60
C MET A 398 -6.54 8.84 20.01
N ASP A 399 -7.02 8.04 20.98
CA ASP A 399 -6.63 8.10 22.39
C ASP A 399 -6.65 9.56 22.92
N ASP A 400 -7.79 10.26 22.74
CA ASP A 400 -8.00 11.66 23.12
C ASP A 400 -7.01 12.66 22.50
N GLY A 401 -6.45 12.30 21.32
CA GLY A 401 -5.50 13.13 20.58
C GLY A 401 -4.06 13.07 21.10
N VAL A 402 -3.79 12.29 22.14
CA VAL A 402 -2.46 12.20 22.77
C VAL A 402 -1.36 11.81 21.78
N PRO A 403 -1.50 10.77 20.92
CA PRO A 403 -0.46 10.43 19.96
C PRO A 403 -0.16 11.54 18.94
N PHE A 404 -1.19 12.24 18.49
CA PHE A 404 -1.01 13.37 17.57
C PHE A 404 -0.27 14.52 18.24
N MET A 405 -0.61 14.87 19.48
CA MET A 405 0.10 15.91 20.23
C MET A 405 1.54 15.48 20.55
N ASN A 406 1.81 14.22 20.86
CA ASN A 406 3.17 13.73 21.03
C ASN A 406 4.01 13.87 19.74
N TRP A 407 3.41 13.58 18.59
CA TRP A 407 4.06 13.82 17.29
C TRP A 407 4.34 15.30 17.05
N MET A 408 3.39 16.19 17.37
CA MET A 408 3.55 17.65 17.31
C MET A 408 4.66 18.12 18.24
N ASN A 409 4.74 17.60 19.46
CA ASN A 409 5.80 17.94 20.42
C ASN A 409 7.20 17.61 19.89
N VAL A 410 7.36 16.47 19.21
CA VAL A 410 8.64 16.09 18.56
C VAL A 410 9.06 17.14 17.52
N ILE A 411 8.10 17.67 16.76
CA ILE A 411 8.38 18.74 15.77
C ILE A 411 8.71 20.05 16.49
N GLY A 412 7.96 20.42 17.53
CA GLY A 412 8.22 21.61 18.33
C GLY A 412 9.60 21.60 18.99
N ASP A 413 9.99 20.46 19.58
CA ASP A 413 11.33 20.28 20.16
C ASP A 413 12.45 20.40 19.12
N PHE A 414 12.20 19.87 17.91
CA PHE A 414 13.15 20.01 16.81
C PHE A 414 13.32 21.48 16.40
N ILE A 415 12.22 22.21 16.26
CA ILE A 415 12.23 23.65 15.95
C ILE A 415 13.01 24.41 17.01
N GLU A 416 12.70 24.19 18.29
CA GLU A 416 13.36 24.89 19.39
C GLU A 416 14.87 24.62 19.44
N LYS A 417 15.29 23.37 19.29
CA LYS A 417 16.70 22.99 19.29
C LYS A 417 17.48 23.58 18.12
N ASN A 418 16.83 23.86 17.01
CA ASN A 418 17.47 24.35 15.78
C ASN A 418 17.12 25.81 15.44
N ARG A 419 16.44 26.52 16.32
CA ARG A 419 16.00 27.92 16.11
C ARG A 419 17.14 28.86 15.69
N ASN A 420 18.37 28.61 16.17
CA ASN A 420 19.55 29.40 15.88
C ASN A 420 20.46 28.79 14.79
N ALA A 421 19.95 27.84 13.99
CA ALA A 421 20.72 27.23 12.92
C ALA A 421 20.88 28.20 11.73
N THR A 422 21.94 28.94 11.71
CA THR A 422 22.23 30.02 10.72
C THR A 422 22.27 29.55 9.27
N SER A 423 22.54 28.26 9.02
CA SER A 423 22.55 27.68 7.67
C SER A 423 21.15 27.37 7.11
N PHE A 424 20.10 27.36 7.95
CA PHE A 424 18.72 26.97 7.62
C PHE A 424 17.68 27.91 8.21
N GLU A 425 18.02 29.18 8.39
CA GLU A 425 17.15 30.16 9.05
C GLU A 425 15.76 30.27 8.39
N ARG A 426 15.73 30.37 7.06
CA ARG A 426 14.49 30.47 6.28
C ARG A 426 13.65 29.20 6.36
N GLU A 427 14.28 28.04 6.30
CA GLU A 427 13.64 26.74 6.40
C GLU A 427 13.04 26.54 7.80
N MET A 428 13.76 26.94 8.84
CA MET A 428 13.27 26.89 10.22
C MET A 428 12.10 27.85 10.45
N GLU A 429 12.15 29.08 9.91
CA GLU A 429 11.01 30.00 9.93
C GLU A 429 9.76 29.40 9.25
N ASN A 430 9.93 28.77 8.09
CA ASN A 430 8.81 28.15 7.37
C ASN A 430 8.23 26.96 8.14
N LEU A 431 9.09 26.15 8.76
CA LEU A 431 8.68 25.03 9.59
C LEU A 431 7.90 25.50 10.82
N ASP A 432 8.36 26.55 11.51
CA ASP A 432 7.67 27.16 12.67
C ASP A 432 6.30 27.72 12.28
N LYS A 433 6.19 28.40 11.14
CA LYS A 433 4.89 28.87 10.59
C LYS A 433 3.95 27.71 10.29
N GLY A 434 4.45 26.66 9.64
CA GLY A 434 3.66 25.46 9.36
C GLY A 434 3.19 24.75 10.62
N PHE A 435 4.05 24.65 11.62
CA PHE A 435 3.73 24.10 12.94
C PHE A 435 2.61 24.88 13.64
N ALA A 436 2.71 26.22 13.67
CA ALA A 436 1.68 27.08 14.23
C ALA A 436 0.34 26.94 13.49
N CYS A 437 0.37 26.84 12.15
CA CYS A 437 -0.85 26.58 11.37
C CYS A 437 -1.50 25.23 11.73
N LEU A 438 -0.74 24.18 11.92
CA LEU A 438 -1.26 22.85 12.28
C LEU A 438 -1.89 22.85 13.68
N LEU A 439 -1.29 23.53 14.65
CA LEU A 439 -1.89 23.72 15.99
C LEU A 439 -3.20 24.49 15.92
N THR A 440 -3.25 25.56 15.12
CA THR A 440 -4.46 26.35 14.92
C THR A 440 -5.56 25.51 14.27
N LEU A 441 -5.24 24.76 13.21
CA LEU A 441 -6.19 23.85 12.53
C LEU A 441 -6.72 22.79 13.49
N LYS A 442 -5.85 22.19 14.32
CA LYS A 442 -6.27 21.20 15.34
C LYS A 442 -7.29 21.81 16.31
N SER A 443 -7.00 22.98 16.85
CA SER A 443 -7.87 23.69 17.79
C SER A 443 -9.23 24.05 17.16
N LEU A 444 -9.22 24.57 15.93
CA LEU A 444 -10.45 24.91 15.19
C LEU A 444 -11.28 23.65 14.91
N TYR A 445 -10.64 22.57 14.54
CA TYR A 445 -11.32 21.30 14.25
C TYR A 445 -11.96 20.71 15.51
N ASP A 446 -11.25 20.69 16.64
CA ASP A 446 -11.80 20.20 17.91
C ASP A 446 -13.03 21.03 18.32
N SER A 447 -12.92 22.36 18.29
CA SER A 447 -14.04 23.26 18.59
C SER A 447 -15.24 23.06 17.65
N TRP A 448 -15.00 22.85 16.35
CA TRP A 448 -16.06 22.60 15.38
C TRP A 448 -16.75 21.25 15.65
N PHE A 449 -15.98 20.22 15.94
CA PHE A 449 -16.50 18.87 16.16
C PHE A 449 -17.34 18.79 17.46
N ASP A 450 -16.91 19.46 18.52
CA ASP A 450 -17.63 19.51 19.79
C ASP A 450 -18.99 20.19 19.64
N ASN A 451 -19.08 21.22 18.79
CA ASN A 451 -20.33 21.93 18.49
C ASN A 451 -21.29 21.14 17.57
N PHE A 452 -20.83 20.11 16.85
CA PHE A 452 -21.70 19.27 15.99
C PHE A 452 -22.07 17.93 16.65
N SER A 453 -21.54 17.61 17.81
CA SER A 453 -21.86 16.40 18.57
C SER A 453 -23.01 16.60 19.57
N GLU A 454 -23.52 17.83 19.69
CA GLU A 454 -24.77 18.17 20.34
C GLU A 454 -25.94 18.22 19.32
#